data_dc20242d09574b8a04d18c5de4f72b52
#
_entry.id   dc20242d09574b8a04d18c5de4f72b52
#
_cell.length_a   1.000
_cell.length_b   1.000
_cell.length_c   1.000
_cell.angle_alpha   90.00
_cell.angle_beta   90.00
_cell.angle_gamma   90.00
#
_symmetry.space_group_name_H-M   'P 1'
#
loop_
_entity.id
_entity.type
_entity.pdbx_description
1 polymer ?
#
loop_
_entity_poly.entity_id
_entity_poly.type
_entity_poly.pdbx_seq_one_letter_code
_entity_poly.pdbx_strand_id
1 'polypeptide(L)'
;AKKIFNAAHEDIFKKTVSHFNVNHKSNVFDIIKSFDGTAFQSRNLAKCLNVMLDMLQDPERPTIFLALAGAMIPGGLRTILRDMLDLRMIDVLVSTGANLYHDVFEALGFHHYLAQKKIPDLELRKHQVNRMYDVYASDEEFNKTDIFIKNFADSLQPNNYSTRDFLNRLGNKLQDKNSILSTAAKKNIPVFCPAIADSGIGLSLAWHIQKRKEANRQPLLIDTIQDNLEILKIKIEATKTGAIHIGGGVPKNYIQQIAPMGEILNLKMPSHSYGIQITTDDPKWGGLSGCTFSESQS
;
A
#
# COMPACT_ATOMS: atom_id res chain seq x y z
N ALA A 1 -50.07 7.95 15.63
CA ALA A 1 -49.39 6.67 15.33
C ALA A 1 -49.48 6.29 13.84
N LYS A 2 -50.68 6.25 13.21
CA LYS A 2 -50.79 5.88 11.77
C LYS A 2 -50.05 6.84 10.80
N LYS A 3 -50.05 8.18 11.05
CA LYS A 3 -49.35 9.15 10.20
C LYS A 3 -47.83 9.01 10.28
N ILE A 4 -47.29 8.70 11.46
CA ILE A 4 -45.84 8.47 11.66
C ILE A 4 -45.41 7.15 11.00
N PHE A 5 -46.27 6.11 11.08
CA PHE A 5 -46.04 4.82 10.45
C PHE A 5 -46.04 4.92 8.91
N ASN A 6 -46.94 5.72 8.32
CA ASN A 6 -46.99 5.92 6.87
C ASN A 6 -45.78 6.73 6.35
N ALA A 7 -45.36 7.79 7.04
CA ALA A 7 -44.17 8.55 6.64
C ALA A 7 -42.88 7.70 6.75
N ALA A 8 -42.73 6.91 7.81
CA ALA A 8 -41.61 5.98 7.94
C ALA A 8 -41.63 4.86 6.87
N HIS A 9 -42.80 4.40 6.48
CA HIS A 9 -42.98 3.40 5.44
C HIS A 9 -42.60 3.93 4.05
N GLU A 10 -43.00 5.16 3.70
CA GLU A 10 -42.61 5.79 2.44
C GLU A 10 -41.10 6.05 2.36
N ASP A 11 -40.44 6.41 3.46
CA ASP A 11 -38.98 6.59 3.52
C ASP A 11 -38.22 5.29 3.40
N ILE A 12 -38.75 4.17 3.94
CA ILE A 12 -38.13 2.85 3.83
C ILE A 12 -38.12 2.34 2.38
N PHE A 13 -39.19 2.60 1.62
CA PHE A 13 -39.33 2.09 0.24
C PHE A 13 -39.01 3.15 -0.84
N LYS A 14 -38.23 4.16 -0.51
CA LYS A 14 -37.98 5.32 -1.35
C LYS A 14 -37.08 5.01 -2.58
N LYS A 15 -36.15 4.04 -2.48
CA LYS A 15 -35.19 3.70 -3.55
C LYS A 15 -35.25 2.20 -3.85
N THR A 16 -35.70 1.86 -5.05
CA THR A 16 -35.65 0.47 -5.56
C THR A 16 -34.26 0.09 -6.02
N VAL A 17 -33.95 -1.21 -5.96
CA VAL A 17 -32.74 -1.75 -6.61
C VAL A 17 -32.92 -1.59 -8.12
N SER A 18 -31.91 -1.04 -8.79
CA SER A 18 -31.87 -0.93 -10.24
C SER A 18 -30.89 -1.93 -10.82
N HIS A 19 -31.29 -2.49 -11.97
CA HIS A 19 -30.44 -3.38 -12.74
C HIS A 19 -29.58 -2.55 -13.71
N PHE A 20 -28.35 -3.00 -13.97
CA PHE A 20 -27.49 -2.37 -14.95
C PHE A 20 -27.36 -3.26 -16.21
N ASN A 21 -27.12 -2.62 -17.33
CA ASN A 21 -26.91 -3.30 -18.61
C ASN A 21 -25.49 -3.07 -19.10
N VAL A 22 -24.86 -4.13 -19.61
CA VAL A 22 -23.53 -4.07 -20.23
C VAL A 22 -23.67 -4.32 -21.72
N ASN A 23 -23.00 -3.51 -22.52
CA ASN A 23 -22.92 -3.64 -23.96
C ASN A 23 -21.47 -3.48 -24.44
N HIS A 24 -21.22 -3.71 -25.70
CA HIS A 24 -19.87 -3.68 -26.30
C HIS A 24 -19.17 -2.30 -26.24
N LYS A 25 -19.87 -1.24 -25.88
CA LYS A 25 -19.33 0.12 -25.70
C LYS A 25 -19.07 0.46 -24.22
N SER A 26 -19.52 -0.37 -23.29
CA SER A 26 -19.35 -0.14 -21.87
C SER A 26 -17.87 -0.26 -21.50
N ASN A 27 -17.31 0.77 -20.88
CA ASN A 27 -15.99 0.70 -20.28
C ASN A 27 -16.08 0.36 -18.79
N VAL A 28 -14.93 0.09 -18.14
CA VAL A 28 -14.87 -0.32 -16.74
C VAL A 28 -15.44 0.77 -15.81
N PHE A 29 -15.17 2.04 -16.09
CA PHE A 29 -15.70 3.15 -15.28
C PHE A 29 -17.23 3.18 -15.29
N ASP A 30 -17.86 3.08 -16.48
CA ASP A 30 -19.30 3.09 -16.62
C ASP A 30 -19.96 1.89 -15.92
N ILE A 31 -19.32 0.71 -16.00
CA ILE A 31 -19.80 -0.50 -15.33
C ILE A 31 -19.79 -0.29 -13.81
N ILE A 32 -18.65 0.12 -13.23
CA ILE A 32 -18.54 0.32 -11.76
C ILE A 32 -19.47 1.43 -11.30
N LYS A 33 -19.58 2.53 -12.05
CA LYS A 33 -20.50 3.62 -11.73
C LYS A 33 -21.96 3.16 -11.72
N SER A 34 -22.35 2.28 -12.62
CA SER A 34 -23.71 1.73 -12.70
C SER A 34 -24.07 0.86 -11.49
N PHE A 35 -23.10 0.34 -10.76
CA PHE A 35 -23.33 -0.43 -9.53
C PHE A 35 -23.93 0.38 -8.38
N ASP A 36 -23.96 1.72 -8.44
CA ASP A 36 -24.58 2.55 -7.39
C ASP A 36 -26.07 2.23 -7.16
N GLY A 37 -26.76 1.81 -8.22
CA GLY A 37 -28.14 1.38 -8.12
C GLY A 37 -28.36 -0.06 -7.63
N THR A 38 -27.30 -0.84 -7.47
CA THR A 38 -27.35 -2.24 -7.05
C THR A 38 -27.31 -2.38 -5.52
N ALA A 39 -27.07 -3.58 -5.01
CA ALA A 39 -26.96 -3.86 -3.57
C ALA A 39 -25.63 -4.58 -3.25
N PHE A 40 -25.38 -4.84 -1.98
CA PHE A 40 -24.22 -5.59 -1.46
C PHE A 40 -22.88 -4.96 -1.85
N GLN A 41 -21.88 -5.80 -2.16
CA GLN A 41 -20.49 -5.33 -2.42
C GLN A 41 -20.36 -4.56 -3.74
N SER A 42 -21.21 -4.81 -4.74
CA SER A 42 -21.20 -4.03 -5.98
C SER A 42 -21.54 -2.55 -5.71
N ARG A 43 -22.55 -2.27 -4.87
CA ARG A 43 -22.83 -0.89 -4.42
C ARG A 43 -21.66 -0.29 -3.64
N ASN A 44 -21.02 -1.07 -2.77
CA ASN A 44 -19.88 -0.58 -2.03
C ASN A 44 -18.70 -0.24 -2.95
N LEU A 45 -18.48 -1.02 -4.01
CA LEU A 45 -17.46 -0.70 -5.02
C LEU A 45 -17.76 0.63 -5.75
N ALA A 46 -19.03 0.87 -6.12
CA ALA A 46 -19.43 2.16 -6.69
C ALA A 46 -19.22 3.32 -5.71
N LYS A 47 -19.53 3.12 -4.42
CA LYS A 47 -19.26 4.12 -3.38
C LYS A 47 -17.75 4.40 -3.25
N CYS A 48 -16.89 3.37 -3.31
CA CYS A 48 -15.44 3.58 -3.31
C CYS A 48 -15.00 4.43 -4.51
N LEU A 49 -15.56 4.18 -5.70
CA LEU A 49 -15.30 5.01 -6.89
C LEU A 49 -15.73 6.46 -6.66
N ASN A 50 -16.93 6.69 -6.11
CA ASN A 50 -17.43 8.04 -5.83
C ASN A 50 -16.52 8.76 -4.82
N VAL A 51 -16.17 8.12 -3.70
CA VAL A 51 -15.24 8.70 -2.70
C VAL A 51 -13.88 9.02 -3.32
N MET A 52 -13.37 8.15 -4.22
CA MET A 52 -12.11 8.42 -4.93
C MET A 52 -12.22 9.65 -5.85
N LEU A 53 -13.33 9.79 -6.57
CA LEU A 53 -13.59 10.94 -7.42
C LEU A 53 -13.71 12.23 -6.59
N ASP A 54 -14.50 12.20 -5.52
CA ASP A 54 -14.67 13.33 -4.61
C ASP A 54 -13.34 13.79 -4.02
N MET A 55 -12.50 12.82 -3.59
CA MET A 55 -11.18 13.09 -3.04
C MET A 55 -10.21 13.72 -4.07
N LEU A 56 -10.23 13.24 -5.32
CA LEU A 56 -9.38 13.77 -6.39
C LEU A 56 -9.86 15.11 -6.94
N GLN A 57 -11.16 15.41 -6.84
CA GLN A 57 -11.78 16.65 -7.33
C GLN A 57 -11.95 17.71 -6.23
N ASP A 58 -11.63 17.39 -4.99
CA ASP A 58 -11.73 18.33 -3.87
C ASP A 58 -10.84 19.55 -4.11
N PRO A 59 -11.40 20.77 -4.15
CA PRO A 59 -10.64 22.00 -4.40
C PRO A 59 -9.58 22.29 -3.33
N GLU A 60 -9.74 21.77 -2.11
CA GLU A 60 -8.73 21.89 -1.05
C GLU A 60 -7.55 20.92 -1.21
N ARG A 61 -7.59 20.04 -2.24
CA ARG A 61 -6.51 19.13 -2.56
C ARG A 61 -6.01 18.31 -1.37
N PRO A 62 -6.79 17.34 -0.86
CA PRO A 62 -6.38 16.55 0.29
C PRO A 62 -5.07 15.79 0.03
N THR A 63 -4.23 15.65 1.06
CA THR A 63 -3.08 14.75 1.01
C THR A 63 -3.57 13.31 1.11
N ILE A 64 -3.31 12.52 0.07
CA ILE A 64 -3.84 11.16 -0.08
C ILE A 64 -2.79 10.13 0.33
N PHE A 65 -3.09 9.39 1.40
CA PHE A 65 -2.27 8.30 1.90
C PHE A 65 -2.76 6.97 1.31
N LEU A 66 -1.85 6.18 0.75
CA LEU A 66 -2.11 4.81 0.34
C LEU A 66 -1.42 3.82 1.28
N ALA A 67 -2.19 2.96 1.93
CA ALA A 67 -1.68 1.77 2.61
C ALA A 67 -1.76 0.57 1.66
N LEU A 68 -0.62 -0.06 1.40
CA LEU A 68 -0.49 -1.22 0.52
C LEU A 68 0.03 -2.42 1.31
N ALA A 69 -0.86 -3.35 1.63
CA ALA A 69 -0.53 -4.59 2.35
C ALA A 69 -0.27 -5.75 1.37
N GLY A 70 0.14 -6.89 1.92
CA GLY A 70 0.39 -8.12 1.16
C GLY A 70 1.57 -8.02 0.21
N ALA A 71 1.47 -8.72 -0.92
CA ALA A 71 2.45 -8.76 -1.99
C ALA A 71 1.74 -8.55 -3.35
N MET A 72 1.28 -7.34 -3.60
CA MET A 72 0.48 -6.98 -4.78
C MET A 72 1.29 -6.93 -6.06
N ILE A 73 2.62 -6.74 -5.96
CA ILE A 73 3.50 -6.65 -7.13
C ILE A 73 3.58 -7.99 -7.86
N PRO A 74 3.86 -9.13 -7.19
CA PRO A 74 3.75 -10.44 -7.84
C PRO A 74 2.36 -10.72 -8.39
N GLY A 75 1.31 -10.14 -7.81
CA GLY A 75 -0.07 -10.21 -8.28
C GLY A 75 -0.38 -9.37 -9.53
N GLY A 76 0.62 -8.68 -10.10
CA GLY A 76 0.47 -7.92 -11.35
C GLY A 76 -0.01 -6.48 -11.20
N LEU A 77 -0.03 -5.92 -9.99
CA LEU A 77 -0.53 -4.54 -9.75
C LEU A 77 0.56 -3.46 -9.83
N ARG A 78 1.79 -3.81 -10.22
CA ARG A 78 2.93 -2.89 -10.21
C ARG A 78 2.69 -1.62 -11.02
N THR A 79 2.28 -1.78 -12.27
CA THR A 79 2.15 -0.64 -13.20
C THR A 79 1.00 0.28 -12.85
N ILE A 80 -0.14 -0.23 -12.36
CA ILE A 80 -1.24 0.62 -11.93
C ILE A 80 -0.86 1.45 -10.70
N LEU A 81 -0.15 0.87 -9.76
CA LEU A 81 0.37 1.59 -8.58
C LEU A 81 1.39 2.65 -8.98
N ARG A 82 2.30 2.33 -9.92
CA ARG A 82 3.22 3.30 -10.50
C ARG A 82 2.46 4.46 -11.18
N ASP A 83 1.42 4.17 -11.96
CA ASP A 83 0.63 5.21 -12.63
C ASP A 83 -0.11 6.11 -11.64
N MET A 84 -0.66 5.55 -10.56
CA MET A 84 -1.28 6.33 -9.49
C MET A 84 -0.28 7.32 -8.84
N LEU A 85 0.98 6.93 -8.68
CA LEU A 85 2.04 7.82 -8.19
C LEU A 85 2.45 8.85 -9.25
N ASP A 86 2.63 8.42 -10.49
CA ASP A 86 3.04 9.30 -11.59
C ASP A 86 2.02 10.41 -11.86
N LEU A 87 0.74 10.08 -11.80
CA LEU A 87 -0.39 10.99 -11.97
C LEU A 87 -0.72 11.79 -10.69
N ARG A 88 0.04 11.63 -9.63
CA ARG A 88 -0.22 12.33 -8.35
C ARG A 88 -1.61 12.07 -7.78
N MET A 89 -2.13 10.87 -7.96
CA MET A 89 -3.36 10.41 -7.29
C MET A 89 -3.09 9.98 -5.84
N ILE A 90 -1.81 9.86 -5.46
CA ILE A 90 -1.32 9.48 -4.14
C ILE A 90 -0.16 10.41 -3.79
N ASP A 91 -0.15 10.92 -2.57
CA ASP A 91 0.87 11.81 -2.04
C ASP A 91 1.82 11.11 -1.05
N VAL A 92 1.37 10.03 -0.39
CA VAL A 92 2.16 9.24 0.57
C VAL A 92 1.86 7.77 0.37
N LEU A 93 2.90 6.96 0.25
CA LEU A 93 2.79 5.49 0.21
C LEU A 93 3.31 4.88 1.50
N VAL A 94 2.48 4.07 2.16
CA VAL A 94 2.89 3.19 3.27
C VAL A 94 2.73 1.75 2.79
N SER A 95 3.81 0.99 2.75
CA SER A 95 3.80 -0.34 2.14
C SER A 95 4.45 -1.40 3.01
N THR A 96 4.06 -2.65 2.78
CA THR A 96 4.85 -3.80 3.23
C THR A 96 6.20 -3.83 2.52
N GLY A 97 7.21 -4.34 3.19
CA GLY A 97 8.51 -4.55 2.57
C GLY A 97 8.49 -5.57 1.42
N ALA A 98 7.54 -6.51 1.44
CA ALA A 98 7.34 -7.47 0.36
C ALA A 98 7.03 -6.77 -0.98
N ASN A 99 6.08 -5.82 -1.01
CA ASN A 99 5.79 -5.05 -2.22
C ASN A 99 7.03 -4.33 -2.75
N LEU A 100 7.77 -3.66 -1.87
CA LEU A 100 8.94 -2.86 -2.25
C LEU A 100 10.10 -3.75 -2.70
N TYR A 101 10.29 -4.90 -2.08
CA TYR A 101 11.31 -5.88 -2.49
C TYR A 101 11.02 -6.44 -3.88
N HIS A 102 9.77 -6.84 -4.15
CA HIS A 102 9.36 -7.33 -5.46
C HIS A 102 9.39 -6.23 -6.53
N ASP A 103 9.21 -4.96 -6.17
CA ASP A 103 9.42 -3.84 -7.10
C ASP A 103 10.91 -3.72 -7.49
N VAL A 104 11.83 -3.84 -6.53
CA VAL A 104 13.28 -3.86 -6.81
C VAL A 104 13.65 -5.07 -7.67
N PHE A 105 13.12 -6.26 -7.35
CA PHE A 105 13.32 -7.50 -8.11
C PHE A 105 12.97 -7.30 -9.59
N GLU A 106 11.78 -6.81 -9.90
CA GLU A 106 11.39 -6.54 -11.28
C GLU A 106 12.16 -5.37 -11.91
N ALA A 107 12.56 -4.36 -11.12
CA ALA A 107 13.38 -3.26 -11.61
C ALA A 107 14.79 -3.67 -12.04
N LEU A 108 15.27 -4.81 -11.54
CA LEU A 108 16.53 -5.44 -11.98
C LEU A 108 16.36 -6.29 -13.25
N GLY A 109 15.16 -6.36 -13.82
CA GLY A 109 14.83 -7.11 -15.03
C GLY A 109 14.45 -8.56 -14.78
N PHE A 110 14.19 -8.94 -13.53
CA PHE A 110 13.70 -10.27 -13.16
C PHE A 110 12.18 -10.34 -13.28
N HIS A 111 11.61 -11.55 -13.28
CA HIS A 111 10.21 -11.75 -13.58
C HIS A 111 9.53 -12.71 -12.61
N HIS A 112 8.26 -12.42 -12.35
CA HIS A 112 7.35 -13.37 -11.74
C HIS A 112 6.63 -14.18 -12.82
N TYR A 113 6.39 -15.45 -12.57
CA TYR A 113 5.82 -16.39 -13.53
C TYR A 113 4.52 -16.98 -13.01
N LEU A 114 3.49 -17.03 -13.84
CA LEU A 114 2.24 -17.70 -13.49
C LEU A 114 2.45 -19.20 -13.34
N ALA A 115 1.97 -19.79 -12.26
CA ALA A 115 2.00 -21.23 -12.03
C ALA A 115 1.02 -21.95 -12.98
N GLN A 116 1.52 -22.40 -14.12
CA GLN A 116 0.73 -23.14 -15.14
C GLN A 116 0.22 -24.48 -14.62
N LYS A 117 0.95 -25.11 -13.69
CA LYS A 117 0.64 -26.39 -13.07
C LYS A 117 0.93 -26.34 -11.58
N LYS A 118 0.13 -27.05 -10.80
CA LYS A 118 0.41 -27.24 -9.37
C LYS A 118 1.58 -28.24 -9.21
N ILE A 119 2.75 -27.71 -8.92
CA ILE A 119 3.95 -28.50 -8.63
C ILE A 119 4.12 -28.55 -7.11
N PRO A 120 4.40 -29.72 -6.51
CA PRO A 120 4.66 -29.82 -5.08
C PRO A 120 5.85 -28.95 -4.64
N ASP A 121 5.76 -28.32 -3.46
CA ASP A 121 6.79 -27.39 -2.97
C ASP A 121 8.17 -28.06 -2.81
N LEU A 122 8.21 -29.36 -2.47
CA LEU A 122 9.46 -30.12 -2.42
C LEU A 122 10.15 -30.22 -3.78
N GLU A 123 9.38 -30.29 -4.85
CA GLU A 123 9.92 -30.33 -6.22
C GLU A 123 10.36 -28.93 -6.65
N LEU A 124 9.58 -27.90 -6.38
CA LEU A 124 9.97 -26.51 -6.60
C LEU A 124 11.30 -26.19 -5.91
N ARG A 125 11.46 -26.61 -4.65
CA ARG A 125 12.70 -26.43 -3.90
C ARG A 125 13.91 -27.10 -4.55
N LYS A 126 13.77 -28.29 -5.13
CA LYS A 126 14.88 -28.96 -5.86
C LYS A 126 15.32 -28.16 -7.08
N HIS A 127 14.40 -27.44 -7.69
CA HIS A 127 14.65 -26.57 -8.84
C HIS A 127 14.98 -25.13 -8.47
N GLN A 128 15.16 -24.82 -7.18
CA GLN A 128 15.44 -23.47 -6.69
C GLN A 128 14.37 -22.45 -7.13
N VAL A 129 13.11 -22.82 -6.96
CA VAL A 129 11.95 -21.99 -7.30
C VAL A 129 11.15 -21.67 -6.03
N ASN A 130 10.95 -20.39 -5.78
CA ASN A 130 10.03 -19.88 -4.77
C ASN A 130 8.62 -19.80 -5.32
N ARG A 131 7.64 -20.09 -4.46
CA ARG A 131 6.22 -19.99 -4.78
C ARG A 131 5.54 -18.99 -3.84
N MET A 132 4.78 -18.09 -4.45
CA MET A 132 3.87 -17.16 -3.77
C MET A 132 2.46 -17.43 -4.29
N TYR A 133 1.69 -18.27 -3.59
CA TYR A 133 0.37 -18.76 -3.98
C TYR A 133 0.39 -19.43 -5.38
N ASP A 134 0.03 -18.73 -6.45
CA ASP A 134 0.02 -19.19 -7.84
C ASP A 134 1.06 -18.50 -8.73
N VAL A 135 2.09 -17.92 -8.10
CA VAL A 135 3.19 -17.23 -8.78
C VAL A 135 4.52 -17.88 -8.39
N TYR A 136 5.41 -18.02 -9.36
CA TYR A 136 6.78 -18.54 -9.20
C TYR A 136 7.83 -17.46 -9.43
N ALA A 137 8.96 -17.59 -8.74
CA ALA A 137 10.15 -16.79 -8.97
C ALA A 137 11.43 -17.61 -8.68
N SER A 138 12.53 -17.26 -9.32
CA SER A 138 13.82 -17.95 -9.17
C SER A 138 14.52 -17.55 -7.87
N ASP A 139 15.05 -18.54 -7.13
CA ASP A 139 15.91 -18.31 -5.96
C ASP A 139 17.20 -17.58 -6.36
N GLU A 140 17.76 -17.88 -7.53
CA GLU A 140 18.98 -17.22 -8.01
C GLU A 140 18.74 -15.72 -8.23
N GLU A 141 17.58 -15.35 -8.78
CA GLU A 141 17.20 -13.95 -9.01
C GLU A 141 16.93 -13.22 -7.69
N PHE A 142 16.33 -13.87 -6.70
CA PHE A 142 16.23 -13.33 -5.34
C PHE A 142 17.61 -13.08 -4.74
N ASN A 143 18.53 -14.04 -4.82
CA ASN A 143 19.91 -13.85 -4.34
C ASN A 143 20.60 -12.65 -5.02
N LYS A 144 20.39 -12.45 -6.32
CA LYS A 144 20.93 -11.27 -7.04
C LYS A 144 20.30 -9.97 -6.54
N THR A 145 19.01 -9.98 -6.22
CA THR A 145 18.31 -8.84 -5.64
C THR A 145 18.85 -8.51 -4.25
N ASP A 146 19.07 -9.52 -3.41
CA ASP A 146 19.67 -9.34 -2.08
C ASP A 146 21.08 -8.76 -2.16
N ILE A 147 21.89 -9.26 -3.08
CA ILE A 147 23.25 -8.74 -3.34
C ILE A 147 23.17 -7.27 -3.78
N PHE A 148 22.24 -6.92 -4.66
CA PHE A 148 22.05 -5.55 -5.12
C PHE A 148 21.70 -4.61 -3.96
N ILE A 149 20.70 -4.96 -3.14
CA ILE A 149 20.27 -4.15 -1.98
C ILE A 149 21.38 -4.03 -0.95
N LYS A 150 22.06 -5.13 -0.63
CA LYS A 150 23.21 -5.15 0.28
C LYS A 150 24.35 -4.24 -0.23
N ASN A 151 24.71 -4.33 -1.52
CA ASN A 151 25.75 -3.49 -2.12
C ASN A 151 25.34 -2.01 -2.19
N PHE A 152 24.05 -1.73 -2.44
CA PHE A 152 23.51 -0.38 -2.35
C PHE A 152 23.69 0.17 -0.93
N ALA A 153 23.33 -0.59 0.11
CA ALA A 153 23.53 -0.20 1.50
C ALA A 153 25.04 0.02 1.81
N ASP A 154 25.93 -0.80 1.28
CA ASP A 154 27.38 -0.63 1.43
C ASP A 154 27.92 0.66 0.80
N SER A 155 27.25 1.17 -0.23
CA SER A 155 27.64 2.41 -0.93
C SER A 155 27.21 3.68 -0.19
N LEU A 156 26.30 3.58 0.78
CA LEU A 156 25.85 4.69 1.58
C LEU A 156 26.80 4.97 2.75
N GLN A 157 26.84 6.22 3.20
CA GLN A 157 27.58 6.59 4.40
C GLN A 157 26.93 5.93 5.63
N PRO A 158 27.75 5.44 6.61
CA PRO A 158 27.21 4.96 7.87
C PRO A 158 26.43 6.05 8.59
N ASN A 159 25.13 5.84 8.77
CA ASN A 159 24.22 6.75 9.48
C ASN A 159 22.94 5.99 9.85
N ASN A 160 22.09 6.64 10.65
CA ASN A 160 20.71 6.22 10.85
C ASN A 160 19.86 6.85 9.73
N TYR A 161 19.15 6.02 8.99
CA TYR A 161 18.24 6.42 7.93
C TYR A 161 16.82 6.07 8.33
N SER A 162 15.86 6.98 8.14
CA SER A 162 14.45 6.58 8.13
C SER A 162 14.18 5.63 6.96
N THR A 163 13.10 4.85 6.99
CA THR A 163 12.77 4.03 5.81
C THR A 163 12.47 4.92 4.62
N ARG A 164 11.85 6.07 4.84
CA ARG A 164 11.60 7.09 3.81
C ARG A 164 12.89 7.54 3.12
N ASP A 165 13.93 7.93 3.87
CA ASP A 165 15.19 8.38 3.26
C ASP A 165 15.91 7.24 2.55
N PHE A 166 15.99 6.05 3.17
CA PHE A 166 16.61 4.88 2.56
C PHE A 166 15.90 4.49 1.24
N LEU A 167 14.57 4.39 1.25
CA LEU A 167 13.78 3.99 0.08
C LEU A 167 13.81 5.05 -1.03
N ASN A 168 13.84 6.33 -0.69
CA ASN A 168 14.02 7.39 -1.68
C ASN A 168 15.37 7.26 -2.40
N ARG A 169 16.46 7.05 -1.65
CA ARG A 169 17.79 6.84 -2.22
C ARG A 169 17.85 5.57 -3.07
N LEU A 170 17.23 4.48 -2.61
CA LEU A 170 17.13 3.23 -3.37
C LEU A 170 16.34 3.46 -4.68
N GLY A 171 15.21 4.15 -4.62
CA GLY A 171 14.39 4.49 -5.79
C GLY A 171 15.16 5.34 -6.83
N ASN A 172 15.98 6.28 -6.39
CA ASN A 172 16.85 7.06 -7.26
C ASN A 172 17.97 6.22 -7.92
N LYS A 173 18.33 5.09 -7.33
CA LYS A 173 19.31 4.15 -7.91
C LYS A 173 18.71 3.27 -8.99
N LEU A 174 17.41 3.00 -8.91
CA LEU A 174 16.67 2.20 -9.89
C LEU A 174 16.41 3.00 -11.18
N GLN A 175 16.60 2.38 -12.34
CA GLN A 175 16.42 3.05 -13.64
C GLN A 175 15.15 2.59 -14.38
N ASP A 176 14.42 1.63 -13.82
CA ASP A 176 13.20 1.11 -14.44
C ASP A 176 12.05 2.12 -14.31
N LYS A 177 11.49 2.49 -15.47
CA LYS A 177 10.33 3.40 -15.56
C LYS A 177 9.04 2.83 -14.96
N ASN A 178 8.97 1.51 -14.78
CA ASN A 178 7.81 0.82 -14.20
C ASN A 178 7.95 0.65 -12.68
N SER A 179 9.10 0.99 -12.09
CA SER A 179 9.33 0.87 -10.65
C SER A 179 8.51 1.90 -9.87
N ILE A 180 7.84 1.41 -8.85
CA ILE A 180 7.11 2.20 -7.85
C ILE A 180 8.09 3.10 -7.09
N LEU A 181 9.20 2.52 -6.59
CA LEU A 181 10.22 3.27 -5.85
C LEU A 181 10.91 4.33 -6.72
N SER A 182 11.26 3.99 -7.97
CA SER A 182 11.87 4.97 -8.89
C SER A 182 10.91 6.12 -9.20
N THR A 183 9.63 5.83 -9.43
CA THR A 183 8.60 6.84 -9.70
C THR A 183 8.36 7.71 -8.47
N ALA A 184 8.21 7.11 -7.29
CA ALA A 184 8.03 7.84 -6.05
C ALA A 184 9.20 8.79 -5.77
N ALA A 185 10.45 8.33 -5.96
CA ALA A 185 11.65 9.14 -5.77
C ALA A 185 11.68 10.34 -6.75
N LYS A 186 11.44 10.11 -8.05
CA LYS A 186 11.39 11.19 -9.08
C LYS A 186 10.29 12.22 -8.82
N LYS A 187 9.17 11.79 -8.25
CA LYS A 187 8.02 12.66 -7.93
C LYS A 187 8.10 13.26 -6.53
N ASN A 188 9.13 12.95 -5.74
CA ASN A 188 9.26 13.34 -4.33
C ASN A 188 8.05 12.89 -3.49
N ILE A 189 7.51 11.70 -3.77
CA ILE A 189 6.45 11.08 -2.97
C ILE A 189 7.12 10.23 -1.89
N PRO A 190 6.88 10.49 -0.60
CA PRO A 190 7.45 9.73 0.49
C PRO A 190 6.89 8.30 0.51
N VAL A 191 7.79 7.33 0.71
CA VAL A 191 7.46 5.92 0.86
C VAL A 191 7.94 5.47 2.23
N PHE A 192 7.03 4.95 3.05
CA PHE A 192 7.30 4.41 4.39
C PHE A 192 7.13 2.90 4.41
N CYS A 193 8.02 2.23 5.13
CA CYS A 193 7.97 0.78 5.35
C CYS A 193 8.16 0.45 6.85
N PRO A 194 7.12 0.60 7.69
CA PRO A 194 7.26 0.49 9.14
C PRO A 194 7.73 -0.90 9.62
N ALA A 195 7.46 -1.95 8.85
CA ALA A 195 7.92 -3.31 9.14
C ALA A 195 8.99 -3.78 8.14
N ILE A 196 9.95 -2.93 7.78
CA ILE A 196 10.98 -3.22 6.77
C ILE A 196 11.81 -4.47 7.11
N ALA A 197 12.01 -4.75 8.39
CA ALA A 197 12.76 -5.92 8.86
C ALA A 197 12.10 -7.25 8.43
N ASP A 198 10.76 -7.28 8.29
CA ASP A 198 10.01 -8.44 7.84
C ASP A 198 9.88 -8.45 6.31
N SER A 199 11.02 -8.46 5.62
CA SER A 199 11.07 -8.47 4.15
C SER A 199 12.46 -8.81 3.61
N GLY A 200 12.57 -9.12 2.31
CA GLY A 200 13.86 -9.32 1.64
C GLY A 200 14.77 -8.09 1.75
N ILE A 201 14.22 -6.86 1.80
CA ILE A 201 15.03 -5.66 2.07
C ILE A 201 15.66 -5.76 3.46
N GLY A 202 14.87 -6.13 4.48
CA GLY A 202 15.37 -6.30 5.85
C GLY A 202 16.43 -7.39 5.96
N LEU A 203 16.26 -8.52 5.27
CA LEU A 203 17.26 -9.60 5.22
C LEU A 203 18.56 -9.11 4.58
N SER A 204 18.49 -8.39 3.47
CA SER A 204 19.66 -7.81 2.79
C SER A 204 20.39 -6.78 3.67
N LEU A 205 19.65 -5.98 4.43
CA LEU A 205 20.21 -5.03 5.41
C LEU A 205 20.87 -5.74 6.60
N ALA A 206 20.26 -6.82 7.10
CA ALA A 206 20.88 -7.65 8.14
C ALA A 206 22.21 -8.24 7.66
N TRP A 207 22.26 -8.70 6.40
CA TRP A 207 23.49 -9.17 5.77
C TRP A 207 24.53 -8.04 5.66
N HIS A 208 24.14 -6.84 5.21
CA HIS A 208 25.01 -5.65 5.21
C HIS A 208 25.61 -5.39 6.59
N ILE A 209 24.79 -5.34 7.64
CA ILE A 209 25.21 -5.05 9.01
C ILE A 209 26.22 -6.11 9.48
N GLN A 210 25.94 -7.39 9.25
CA GLN A 210 26.83 -8.49 9.65
C GLN A 210 28.21 -8.38 8.95
N LYS A 211 28.22 -8.13 7.64
CA LYS A 211 29.48 -8.01 6.88
C LYS A 211 30.30 -6.79 7.29
N ARG A 212 29.65 -5.67 7.60
CA ARG A 212 30.33 -4.47 8.13
C ARG A 212 30.97 -4.75 9.49
N LYS A 213 30.27 -5.44 10.40
CA LYS A 213 30.80 -5.83 11.71
C LYS A 213 32.00 -6.76 11.58
N GLU A 214 31.94 -7.79 10.72
CA GLU A 214 33.05 -8.69 10.43
C GLU A 214 34.28 -7.94 9.92
N ALA A 215 34.09 -6.86 9.18
CA ALA A 215 35.16 -6.02 8.66
C ALA A 215 35.59 -4.87 9.63
N ASN A 216 35.10 -4.83 10.86
CA ASN A 216 35.29 -3.73 11.81
C ASN A 216 34.94 -2.33 11.25
N ARG A 217 33.88 -2.28 10.43
CA ARG A 217 33.33 -1.03 9.85
C ARG A 217 31.94 -0.73 10.40
N GLN A 218 31.64 0.55 10.54
CA GLN A 218 30.30 0.96 10.95
C GLN A 218 29.28 0.66 9.84
N PRO A 219 28.15 -0.02 10.15
CA PRO A 219 27.05 -0.19 9.21
C PRO A 219 26.16 1.07 9.17
N LEU A 220 25.28 1.16 8.16
CA LEU A 220 24.08 1.97 8.27
C LEU A 220 23.05 1.25 9.15
N LEU A 221 22.14 1.99 9.75
CA LEU A 221 21.00 1.48 10.50
C LEU A 221 19.70 2.09 9.94
N ILE A 222 18.62 1.37 10.08
CA ILE A 222 17.29 1.89 9.75
C ILE A 222 16.56 2.27 11.05
N ASP A 223 16.12 3.52 11.10
CA ASP A 223 15.36 4.09 12.21
C ASP A 223 13.88 4.23 11.80
N THR A 224 13.11 3.19 12.08
CA THR A 224 11.66 3.20 11.82
C THR A 224 10.89 4.10 12.80
N ILE A 225 11.48 4.48 13.91
CA ILE A 225 10.85 5.42 14.85
C ILE A 225 10.90 6.83 14.30
N GLN A 226 11.97 7.20 13.60
CA GLN A 226 12.08 8.48 12.91
C GLN A 226 10.97 8.66 11.86
N ASP A 227 10.53 7.57 11.20
CA ASP A 227 9.41 7.60 10.25
C ASP A 227 8.11 8.12 10.88
N ASN A 228 7.86 7.84 12.19
CA ASN A 228 6.67 8.33 12.89
C ASN A 228 6.62 9.86 12.93
N LEU A 229 7.76 10.50 13.19
CA LEU A 229 7.84 11.97 13.21
C LEU A 229 7.69 12.55 11.80
N GLU A 230 8.25 11.89 10.80
CA GLU A 230 8.19 12.33 9.41
C GLU A 230 6.77 12.24 8.83
N ILE A 231 6.06 11.14 9.06
CA ILE A 231 4.68 10.98 8.58
C ILE A 231 3.70 11.87 9.34
N LEU A 232 3.92 12.06 10.65
CA LEU A 232 3.15 13.01 11.48
C LEU A 232 3.26 14.42 10.92
N LYS A 233 4.48 14.87 10.60
CA LYS A 233 4.72 16.17 10.00
C LYS A 233 3.92 16.38 8.73
N ILE A 234 3.87 15.36 7.83
CA ILE A 234 3.08 15.43 6.60
C ILE A 234 1.59 15.62 6.92
N LYS A 235 1.04 14.90 7.93
CA LYS A 235 -0.37 15.06 8.30
C LYS A 235 -0.67 16.41 8.93
N ILE A 236 0.26 16.97 9.72
CA ILE A 236 0.12 18.32 10.33
C ILE A 236 0.11 19.40 9.25
N GLU A 237 0.94 19.29 8.23
CA GLU A 237 1.06 20.25 7.15
C GLU A 237 -0.11 20.16 6.14
N ALA A 238 -0.89 19.08 6.17
CA ALA A 238 -2.01 18.87 5.27
C ALA A 238 -3.26 19.64 5.74
N THR A 239 -3.91 20.36 4.83
CA THR A 239 -5.22 21.01 5.09
C THR A 239 -6.32 19.97 5.32
N LYS A 240 -6.33 18.95 4.49
CA LYS A 240 -7.24 17.80 4.50
C LYS A 240 -6.47 16.52 4.21
N THR A 241 -6.97 15.39 4.65
CA THR A 241 -6.36 14.09 4.34
C THR A 241 -7.39 13.07 3.88
N GLY A 242 -6.97 12.19 2.97
CA GLY A 242 -7.69 10.99 2.59
C GLY A 242 -6.84 9.75 2.80
N ALA A 243 -7.46 8.61 3.11
CA ALA A 243 -6.79 7.34 3.30
C ALA A 243 -7.39 6.24 2.41
N ILE A 244 -6.54 5.57 1.65
CA ILE A 244 -6.88 4.41 0.84
C ILE A 244 -6.15 3.20 1.42
N HIS A 245 -6.87 2.14 1.79
CA HIS A 245 -6.29 0.91 2.32
C HIS A 245 -6.57 -0.25 1.36
N ILE A 246 -5.50 -0.81 0.78
CA ILE A 246 -5.54 -2.05 0.00
C ILE A 246 -5.02 -3.17 0.89
N GLY A 247 -5.92 -4.07 1.33
CA GLY A 247 -5.70 -5.00 2.41
C GLY A 247 -5.86 -4.32 3.77
N GLY A 248 -4.92 -4.55 4.68
CA GLY A 248 -4.94 -3.99 6.03
C GLY A 248 -3.57 -4.09 6.72
N GLY A 249 -3.52 -4.80 7.85
CA GLY A 249 -2.27 -5.07 8.57
C GLY A 249 -1.50 -3.83 8.96
N VAL A 250 -0.16 -3.94 8.96
CA VAL A 250 0.75 -2.88 9.40
C VAL A 250 0.60 -1.57 8.60
N PRO A 251 0.53 -1.56 7.26
CA PRO A 251 0.41 -0.29 6.52
C PRO A 251 -0.84 0.51 6.88
N LYS A 252 -2.00 -0.15 7.03
CA LYS A 252 -3.23 0.50 7.48
C LYS A 252 -3.08 1.06 8.88
N ASN A 253 -2.65 0.21 9.82
CA ASN A 253 -2.50 0.62 11.22
C ASN A 253 -1.53 1.80 11.37
N TYR A 254 -0.45 1.80 10.62
CA TYR A 254 0.55 2.86 10.66
C TYR A 254 -0.03 4.23 10.27
N ILE A 255 -0.88 4.28 9.24
CA ILE A 255 -1.58 5.52 8.86
C ILE A 255 -2.58 5.93 9.96
N GLN A 256 -3.34 4.98 10.51
CA GLN A 256 -4.33 5.27 11.55
C GLN A 256 -3.68 5.73 12.87
N GLN A 257 -2.46 5.26 13.18
CA GLN A 257 -1.72 5.65 14.39
C GLN A 257 -1.13 7.07 14.34
N ILE A 258 -1.19 7.77 13.22
CA ILE A 258 -0.71 9.15 13.13
C ILE A 258 -1.52 10.06 14.08
N ALA A 259 -2.84 9.84 14.22
CA ALA A 259 -3.66 10.64 15.12
C ALA A 259 -3.32 10.40 16.61
N PRO A 260 -3.28 9.17 17.14
CA PRO A 260 -2.79 8.90 18.49
C PRO A 260 -1.38 9.44 18.76
N MET A 261 -0.49 9.38 17.76
CA MET A 261 0.85 9.96 17.89
C MET A 261 0.80 11.47 18.08
N GLY A 262 -0.06 12.17 17.33
CA GLY A 262 -0.27 13.60 17.52
C GLY A 262 -0.85 13.94 18.90
N GLU A 263 -1.80 13.15 19.40
CA GLU A 263 -2.39 13.32 20.73
C GLU A 263 -1.35 13.16 21.85
N ILE A 264 -0.46 12.18 21.75
CA ILE A 264 0.66 12.01 22.71
C ILE A 264 1.55 13.27 22.77
N LEU A 265 1.66 13.98 21.66
CA LEU A 265 2.41 15.23 21.56
C LEU A 265 1.55 16.47 21.84
N ASN A 266 0.32 16.31 22.35
CA ASN A 266 -0.65 17.38 22.62
C ASN A 266 -1.01 18.21 21.39
N LEU A 267 -1.02 17.59 20.20
CA LEU A 267 -1.44 18.20 18.96
C LEU A 267 -2.91 17.83 18.64
N LYS A 268 -3.68 18.79 18.16
CA LYS A 268 -5.02 18.51 17.68
C LYS A 268 -4.93 17.90 16.29
N MET A 269 -5.29 16.62 16.18
CA MET A 269 -5.22 15.88 14.92
C MET A 269 -6.63 15.72 14.32
N PRO A 270 -6.89 16.26 13.12
CA PRO A 270 -8.15 15.98 12.43
C PRO A 270 -8.16 14.55 11.89
N SER A 271 -9.35 13.95 11.90
CA SER A 271 -9.60 12.66 11.22
C SER A 271 -9.41 12.79 9.70
N HIS A 272 -9.25 11.67 9.01
CA HIS A 272 -9.30 11.67 7.56
C HIS A 272 -10.70 12.08 7.06
N SER A 273 -10.74 12.99 6.09
CA SER A 273 -12.01 13.44 5.46
C SER A 273 -12.56 12.41 4.49
N TYR A 274 -11.71 11.56 3.94
CA TYR A 274 -12.04 10.52 2.98
C TYR A 274 -11.39 9.21 3.38
N GLY A 275 -12.14 8.09 3.25
CA GLY A 275 -11.62 6.77 3.55
C GLY A 275 -12.14 5.71 2.58
N ILE A 276 -11.23 4.92 2.02
CA ILE A 276 -11.53 3.75 1.19
C ILE A 276 -10.75 2.56 1.74
N GLN A 277 -11.42 1.42 1.90
CA GLN A 277 -10.75 0.16 2.22
C GLN A 277 -11.24 -0.95 1.32
N ILE A 278 -10.30 -1.70 0.75
CA ILE A 278 -10.54 -2.91 -0.03
C ILE A 278 -9.79 -4.04 0.67
N THR A 279 -10.54 -4.98 1.26
CA THR A 279 -9.99 -6.12 2.00
C THR A 279 -10.88 -7.34 1.85
N THR A 280 -10.30 -8.52 1.99
CA THR A 280 -11.03 -9.80 2.06
C THR A 280 -11.36 -10.21 3.51
N ASP A 281 -10.83 -9.49 4.51
CA ASP A 281 -11.05 -9.78 5.90
C ASP A 281 -12.42 -9.28 6.38
N ASP A 282 -13.07 -10.09 7.19
CA ASP A 282 -14.38 -9.79 7.80
C ASP A 282 -14.18 -9.16 9.19
N PRO A 283 -14.89 -8.06 9.54
CA PRO A 283 -14.82 -7.42 10.87
C PRO A 283 -15.02 -8.37 12.05
N LYS A 284 -15.85 -9.41 11.88
CA LYS A 284 -16.15 -10.38 12.95
C LYS A 284 -14.95 -11.17 13.47
N TRP A 285 -13.84 -11.21 12.71
CA TRP A 285 -12.62 -11.90 13.15
C TRP A 285 -11.80 -11.07 14.14
N GLY A 286 -12.16 -9.80 14.36
CA GLY A 286 -11.47 -8.89 15.29
C GLY A 286 -10.04 -8.52 14.88
N GLY A 287 -9.64 -8.88 13.66
CA GLY A 287 -8.33 -8.53 13.12
C GLY A 287 -8.28 -7.09 12.61
N LEU A 288 -7.11 -6.48 12.68
CA LEU A 288 -6.88 -5.12 12.21
C LEU A 288 -7.28 -4.91 10.73
N SER A 289 -7.05 -5.89 9.88
CA SER A 289 -7.39 -5.83 8.46
C SER A 289 -8.89 -5.76 8.20
N GLY A 290 -9.72 -6.35 9.07
CA GLY A 290 -11.19 -6.30 8.98
C GLY A 290 -11.82 -5.11 9.69
N CYS A 291 -11.09 -4.40 10.54
CA CYS A 291 -11.59 -3.22 11.27
C CYS A 291 -12.13 -2.17 10.29
N THR A 292 -13.32 -1.66 10.54
CA THR A 292 -13.97 -0.64 9.71
C THR A 292 -13.57 0.77 10.13
N PHE A 293 -13.80 1.77 9.26
CA PHE A 293 -13.57 3.17 9.63
C PHE A 293 -14.47 3.66 10.77
N SER A 294 -15.64 3.04 10.96
CA SER A 294 -16.55 3.39 12.07
C SER A 294 -16.04 2.94 13.44
N GLU A 295 -15.08 2.00 13.48
CA GLU A 295 -14.39 1.54 14.70
C GLU A 295 -13.11 2.32 14.96
N SER A 296 -12.67 3.15 14.01
CA SER A 296 -11.48 3.99 14.11
C SER A 296 -11.87 5.40 14.53
N GLN A 297 -11.06 6.01 15.41
CA GLN A 297 -11.20 7.40 15.83
C GLN A 297 -10.31 8.36 15.03
N SER A 298 -9.57 7.86 14.05
CA SER A 298 -8.55 8.62 13.29
C SER A 298 -8.98 8.94 11.87
#